data_9fb8d1769fba39c58b83fc70c537b969
#
_entry.id   9fb8d1769fba39c58b83fc70c537b969
#
_cell.length_a   1.000
_cell.length_b   1.000
_cell.length_c   1.000
_cell.angle_alpha   90.00
_cell.angle_beta   90.00
_cell.angle_gamma   90.00
#
_symmetry.space_group_name_H-M   'P 1'
#
loop_
_entity.id
_entity.type
_entity.pdbx_description
1 polymer ?
#
loop_
_entity_poly.entity_id
_entity_poly.type
_entity_poly.pdbx_seq_one_letter_code
_entity_poly.pdbx_strand_id
1 'polypeptide(L)'
;MPKIALIQQEAVADPAENKRLQMEAIREAAAGGAQIVCTQEMCTTLYFCRTQDCELFNTADPIPGQWTDELCALAAELGVVIVAAGFEKRATGIYHNTAWVIDADGTFLGLYRKMHIPQDPGFEEKFYFTPGDLGYKCFETRFGRIGVLICWDQWYPEAARLTAMQGAEIIFYPTAIGWIPGEEALYTAQHCAWETVQRGHAVANGCYICAVNRCGIEGETTFWGQSFVADYCGQIVAKAPIKERTILYADLDLNALEDHRRIWPFFRDRRIDSYSGITQRWGK
;
A
#
# COMPACT_ATOMS: atom_id res chain seq x y z
N MET A 1 5.57 -0.31 -21.34
CA MET A 1 4.96 -1.14 -20.28
C MET A 1 5.90 -1.13 -19.09
N PRO A 2 5.59 -0.42 -18.00
CA PRO A 2 6.43 -0.49 -16.81
C PRO A 2 6.34 -1.89 -16.16
N LYS A 3 7.50 -2.40 -15.71
CA LYS A 3 7.58 -3.57 -14.85
C LYS A 3 7.58 -3.11 -13.41
N ILE A 4 6.67 -3.65 -12.60
CA ILE A 4 6.60 -3.37 -11.17
C ILE A 4 7.11 -4.55 -10.36
N ALA A 5 7.54 -4.29 -9.12
CA ALA A 5 7.86 -5.32 -8.13
C ALA A 5 7.18 -5.01 -6.80
N LEU A 6 6.52 -6.01 -6.23
CA LEU A 6 5.93 -5.97 -4.90
C LEU A 6 6.80 -6.79 -3.96
N ILE A 7 7.33 -6.16 -2.90
CA ILE A 7 8.18 -6.82 -1.92
C ILE A 7 7.30 -7.39 -0.81
N GLN A 8 7.09 -8.69 -0.85
CA GLN A 8 6.48 -9.46 0.22
C GLN A 8 7.58 -10.08 1.06
N GLN A 9 7.74 -9.62 2.30
CA GLN A 9 8.76 -10.20 3.18
C GLN A 9 8.37 -10.17 4.66
N GLU A 10 9.10 -10.93 5.46
CA GLU A 10 9.02 -10.93 6.91
C GLU A 10 9.72 -9.70 7.48
N ALA A 11 9.32 -9.31 8.69
CA ALA A 11 10.03 -8.32 9.48
C ALA A 11 10.69 -8.98 10.69
N VAL A 12 11.76 -8.38 11.17
CA VAL A 12 12.49 -8.77 12.38
C VAL A 12 12.35 -7.69 13.46
N ALA A 13 12.75 -8.00 14.69
CA ALA A 13 12.61 -7.08 15.81
C ALA A 13 13.49 -5.82 15.70
N ASP A 14 14.64 -5.92 15.02
CA ASP A 14 15.58 -4.79 14.85
C ASP A 14 15.17 -3.91 13.66
N PRO A 15 14.78 -2.63 13.88
CA PRO A 15 14.44 -1.71 12.80
C PRO A 15 15.60 -1.43 11.84
N ALA A 16 16.84 -1.41 12.32
CA ALA A 16 18.01 -1.18 11.46
C ALA A 16 18.22 -2.35 10.48
N GLU A 17 18.03 -3.57 10.97
CA GLU A 17 18.07 -4.77 10.13
C GLU A 17 16.92 -4.78 9.12
N ASN A 18 15.71 -4.38 9.51
CA ASN A 18 14.60 -4.26 8.55
C ASN A 18 14.92 -3.25 7.43
N LYS A 19 15.47 -2.07 7.76
CA LYS A 19 15.91 -1.08 6.76
C LYS A 19 16.94 -1.67 5.80
N ARG A 20 17.94 -2.40 6.33
CA ARG A 20 18.93 -3.10 5.51
C ARG A 20 18.30 -4.12 4.56
N LEU A 21 17.40 -4.97 5.09
CA LEU A 21 16.69 -5.99 4.30
C LEU A 21 15.78 -5.36 3.23
N GLN A 22 15.13 -4.24 3.52
CA GLN A 22 14.34 -3.51 2.52
C GLN A 22 15.22 -2.98 1.39
N MET A 23 16.37 -2.37 1.71
CA MET A 23 17.29 -1.87 0.67
C MET A 23 17.82 -3.01 -0.22
N GLU A 24 18.13 -4.16 0.37
CA GLU A 24 18.55 -5.35 -0.39
C GLU A 24 17.42 -5.85 -1.31
N ALA A 25 16.19 -5.94 -0.80
CA ALA A 25 15.05 -6.37 -1.59
C ALA A 25 14.74 -5.38 -2.75
N ILE A 26 14.90 -4.07 -2.53
CA ILE A 26 14.75 -3.06 -3.57
C ILE A 26 15.85 -3.23 -4.65
N ARG A 27 17.10 -3.49 -4.26
CA ARG A 27 18.18 -3.78 -5.20
C ARG A 27 17.93 -5.07 -6.00
N GLU A 28 17.46 -6.12 -5.33
CA GLU A 28 17.07 -7.38 -5.97
C GLU A 28 15.92 -7.15 -6.97
N ALA A 29 14.90 -6.38 -6.60
CA ALA A 29 13.80 -6.02 -7.47
C ALA A 29 14.26 -5.25 -8.73
N ALA A 30 15.13 -4.27 -8.55
CA ALA A 30 15.72 -3.49 -9.65
C ALA A 30 16.57 -4.38 -10.57
N ALA A 31 17.39 -5.27 -10.01
CA ALA A 31 18.17 -6.25 -10.78
C ALA A 31 17.27 -7.21 -11.60
N GLY A 32 16.06 -7.50 -11.10
CA GLY A 32 15.02 -8.25 -11.83
C GLY A 32 14.30 -7.43 -12.90
N GLY A 33 14.71 -6.17 -13.11
CA GLY A 33 14.19 -5.27 -14.14
C GLY A 33 12.98 -4.46 -13.73
N ALA A 34 12.64 -4.40 -12.42
CA ALA A 34 11.57 -3.53 -11.95
C ALA A 34 11.91 -2.06 -12.17
N GLN A 35 10.92 -1.29 -12.56
CA GLN A 35 10.98 0.17 -12.70
C GLN A 35 10.23 0.89 -11.58
N ILE A 36 9.26 0.20 -10.96
CA ILE A 36 8.53 0.68 -9.80
C ILE A 36 8.57 -0.43 -8.75
N VAL A 37 8.98 -0.11 -7.54
CA VAL A 37 9.09 -1.05 -6.42
C VAL A 37 8.22 -0.58 -5.26
N CYS A 38 7.43 -1.47 -4.68
CA CYS A 38 6.62 -1.16 -3.52
C CYS A 38 6.91 -2.10 -2.35
N THR A 39 7.10 -1.54 -1.14
CA THR A 39 7.28 -2.28 0.11
C THR A 39 5.93 -2.56 0.77
N GLN A 40 5.88 -3.49 1.75
CA GLN A 40 4.72 -3.67 2.61
C GLN A 40 4.54 -2.50 3.59
N GLU A 41 3.39 -2.45 4.25
CA GLU A 41 3.08 -1.52 5.34
C GLU A 41 4.07 -1.67 6.50
N MET A 42 4.48 -0.53 7.09
CA MET A 42 5.40 -0.49 8.23
C MET A 42 6.65 -1.35 8.02
N CYS A 43 7.29 -1.18 6.86
CA CYS A 43 8.33 -2.07 6.38
C CYS A 43 9.62 -2.07 7.23
N THR A 44 9.77 -1.12 8.14
CA THR A 44 10.96 -0.98 9.01
C THR A 44 10.79 -1.56 10.41
N THR A 45 9.58 -2.06 10.76
CA THR A 45 9.28 -2.58 12.10
C THR A 45 8.48 -3.87 12.02
N LEU A 46 8.45 -4.64 13.11
CA LEU A 46 7.37 -5.59 13.34
C LEU A 46 6.03 -4.84 13.34
N TYR A 47 4.94 -5.55 13.08
CA TYR A 47 3.60 -4.99 13.23
C TYR A 47 3.26 -4.90 14.73
N PHE A 48 3.66 -3.81 15.35
CA PHE A 48 3.56 -3.61 16.80
C PHE A 48 2.14 -3.27 17.27
N CYS A 49 1.22 -2.90 16.38
CA CYS A 49 -0.13 -2.48 16.74
C CYS A 49 -1.03 -3.60 17.27
N ARG A 50 -0.45 -4.72 17.71
CA ARG A 50 -1.17 -5.79 18.42
C ARG A 50 -1.42 -5.49 19.90
N THR A 51 -0.65 -4.55 20.45
CA THR A 51 -0.71 -4.12 21.84
C THR A 51 -0.58 -2.61 21.93
N GLN A 52 -0.95 -2.04 23.07
CA GLN A 52 -0.76 -0.62 23.37
C GLN A 52 0.48 -0.47 24.24
N ASP A 53 1.59 -0.03 23.66
CA ASP A 53 2.87 0.18 24.34
C ASP A 53 3.48 1.52 23.95
N CYS A 54 3.64 2.40 24.93
CA CYS A 54 4.20 3.74 24.71
C CYS A 54 5.66 3.73 24.24
N GLU A 55 6.44 2.69 24.58
CA GLU A 55 7.84 2.61 24.16
C GLU A 55 7.98 2.45 22.62
N LEU A 56 6.96 1.88 21.97
CA LEU A 56 6.97 1.67 20.54
C LEU A 56 6.87 2.97 19.72
N PHE A 57 6.43 4.08 20.31
CA PHE A 57 6.53 5.39 19.68
C PHE A 57 7.96 5.81 19.38
N ASN A 58 8.95 5.25 20.08
CA ASN A 58 10.38 5.53 19.85
C ASN A 58 10.89 4.91 18.53
N THR A 59 10.13 4.04 17.89
CA THR A 59 10.46 3.45 16.58
C THR A 59 10.02 4.30 15.39
N ALA A 60 9.33 5.41 15.64
CA ALA A 60 8.85 6.30 14.59
C ALA A 60 9.97 7.17 14.01
N ASP A 61 10.03 7.27 12.71
CA ASP A 61 10.96 8.14 11.98
C ASP A 61 10.26 9.45 11.54
N PRO A 62 10.97 10.60 11.46
CA PRO A 62 10.47 11.74 10.71
C PRO A 62 10.39 11.41 9.21
N ILE A 63 9.30 11.85 8.54
CA ILE A 63 9.13 11.68 7.09
C ILE A 63 8.76 13.03 6.48
N PRO A 64 9.62 13.65 5.63
CA PRO A 64 10.96 13.17 5.25
C PRO A 64 11.97 13.20 6.40
N GLY A 65 13.00 12.36 6.31
CA GLY A 65 14.08 12.24 7.29
C GLY A 65 15.15 11.29 6.76
N GLN A 66 16.08 10.88 7.62
CA GLN A 66 17.24 10.08 7.21
C GLN A 66 16.85 8.85 6.36
N TRP A 67 15.82 8.11 6.77
CA TRP A 67 15.39 6.91 6.03
C TRP A 67 14.86 7.26 4.63
N THR A 68 14.13 8.37 4.50
CA THR A 68 13.68 8.83 3.17
C THR A 68 14.85 9.30 2.31
N ASP A 69 15.87 9.95 2.90
CA ASP A 69 17.07 10.40 2.17
C ASP A 69 17.87 9.20 1.64
N GLU A 70 18.02 8.14 2.44
CA GLU A 70 18.68 6.90 2.03
C GLU A 70 17.92 6.23 0.86
N LEU A 71 16.59 6.21 0.89
CA LEU A 71 15.77 5.68 -0.21
C LEU A 71 15.79 6.59 -1.44
N CYS A 72 15.87 7.92 -1.28
CA CYS A 72 16.06 8.85 -2.41
C CYS A 72 17.38 8.58 -3.13
N ALA A 73 18.46 8.40 -2.37
CA ALA A 73 19.75 8.05 -2.94
C ALA A 73 19.72 6.69 -3.66
N LEU A 74 19.04 5.70 -3.08
CA LEU A 74 18.86 4.37 -3.67
C LEU A 74 18.02 4.42 -4.95
N ALA A 75 16.93 5.18 -4.96
CA ALA A 75 16.08 5.37 -6.15
C ALA A 75 16.88 5.96 -7.32
N ALA A 76 17.66 7.02 -7.05
CA ALA A 76 18.53 7.66 -8.04
C ALA A 76 19.64 6.71 -8.55
N GLU A 77 20.26 5.94 -7.65
CA GLU A 77 21.29 4.95 -8.00
C GLU A 77 20.77 3.87 -8.97
N LEU A 78 19.57 3.36 -8.67
CA LEU A 78 18.97 2.25 -9.39
C LEU A 78 18.10 2.68 -10.58
N GLY A 79 17.71 3.96 -10.66
CA GLY A 79 16.79 4.48 -11.67
C GLY A 79 15.37 3.93 -11.53
N VAL A 80 14.89 3.66 -10.30
CA VAL A 80 13.58 3.08 -10.02
C VAL A 80 12.73 4.01 -9.15
N VAL A 81 11.42 3.99 -9.38
CA VAL A 81 10.44 4.59 -8.47
C VAL A 81 10.29 3.71 -7.23
N ILE A 82 10.28 4.31 -6.06
CA ILE A 82 10.08 3.60 -4.78
C ILE A 82 8.80 4.10 -4.11
N VAL A 83 7.90 3.17 -3.79
CA VAL A 83 6.76 3.36 -2.89
C VAL A 83 7.08 2.64 -1.59
N ALA A 84 7.26 3.39 -0.50
CA ALA A 84 7.57 2.82 0.80
C ALA A 84 6.55 3.26 1.86
N ALA A 85 6.40 2.48 2.94
CA ALA A 85 5.45 2.78 4.00
C ALA A 85 6.06 2.51 5.38
N GLY A 86 5.79 3.40 6.35
CA GLY A 86 6.39 3.34 7.67
C GLY A 86 5.66 4.15 8.73
N PHE A 87 6.22 4.17 9.93
CA PHE A 87 5.71 4.88 11.09
C PHE A 87 6.29 6.30 11.15
N GLU A 88 5.44 7.29 10.90
CA GLU A 88 5.83 8.71 10.87
C GLU A 88 5.71 9.36 12.24
N LYS A 89 6.77 10.01 12.70
CA LYS A 89 6.75 11.03 13.76
C LYS A 89 6.65 12.42 13.14
N ARG A 90 5.42 12.94 13.02
CA ARG A 90 5.18 14.26 12.45
C ARG A 90 5.57 15.40 13.39
N ALA A 91 5.23 15.24 14.66
CA ALA A 91 5.49 16.19 15.73
C ALA A 91 5.40 15.49 17.08
N THR A 92 5.70 16.19 18.18
CA THR A 92 5.52 15.66 19.53
C THR A 92 4.05 15.27 19.76
N GLY A 93 3.80 13.99 20.02
CA GLY A 93 2.45 13.45 20.26
C GLY A 93 1.58 13.28 19.01
N ILE A 94 2.12 13.50 17.79
CA ILE A 94 1.38 13.32 16.54
C ILE A 94 2.13 12.36 15.65
N TYR A 95 1.52 11.20 15.41
CA TYR A 95 2.11 10.10 14.65
C TYR A 95 1.13 9.61 13.58
N HIS A 96 1.65 9.10 12.47
CA HIS A 96 0.86 8.57 11.38
C HIS A 96 1.43 7.26 10.84
N ASN A 97 0.56 6.44 10.27
CA ASN A 97 0.94 5.39 9.34
C ASN A 97 1.01 6.04 7.96
N THR A 98 2.20 6.09 7.37
CA THR A 98 2.50 6.96 6.22
C THR A 98 3.18 6.18 5.12
N ALA A 99 2.74 6.39 3.89
CA ALA A 99 3.44 5.95 2.69
C ALA A 99 3.96 7.16 1.92
N TRP A 100 5.07 6.99 1.19
CA TRP A 100 5.67 8.04 0.38
C TRP A 100 6.14 7.51 -0.96
N VAL A 101 6.28 8.40 -1.91
CA VAL A 101 6.70 8.09 -3.28
C VAL A 101 7.96 8.88 -3.62
N ILE A 102 8.95 8.17 -4.16
CA ILE A 102 10.22 8.71 -4.63
C ILE A 102 10.33 8.38 -6.11
N ASP A 103 10.63 9.38 -6.95
CA ASP A 103 10.82 9.14 -8.38
C ASP A 103 12.17 8.51 -8.69
N ALA A 104 12.31 8.02 -9.91
CA ALA A 104 13.49 7.30 -10.40
C ALA A 104 14.78 8.12 -10.44
N ASP A 105 14.71 9.44 -10.32
CA ASP A 105 15.86 10.34 -10.17
C ASP A 105 16.22 10.65 -8.71
N GLY A 106 15.49 10.05 -7.74
CA GLY A 106 15.63 10.29 -6.31
C GLY A 106 14.81 11.46 -5.77
N THR A 107 13.98 12.10 -6.59
CA THR A 107 13.11 13.19 -6.13
C THR A 107 12.03 12.64 -5.20
N PHE A 108 11.93 13.19 -3.98
CA PHE A 108 10.82 12.92 -3.06
C PHE A 108 9.56 13.62 -3.57
N LEU A 109 8.60 12.86 -4.11
CA LEU A 109 7.37 13.40 -4.69
C LEU A 109 6.32 13.77 -3.65
N GLY A 110 6.38 13.19 -2.47
CA GLY A 110 5.46 13.47 -1.38
C GLY A 110 4.98 12.21 -0.66
N LEU A 111 3.97 12.40 0.18
CA LEU A 111 3.48 11.35 1.08
C LEU A 111 1.94 11.32 1.15
N TYR A 112 1.43 10.15 1.56
CA TYR A 112 0.05 9.86 1.91
C TYR A 112 0.01 9.34 3.35
N ARG A 113 -0.88 9.87 4.17
CA ARG A 113 -1.15 9.38 5.53
C ARG A 113 -2.43 8.58 5.54
N LYS A 114 -2.39 7.37 6.10
CA LYS A 114 -3.52 6.44 6.18
C LYS A 114 -4.76 7.14 6.74
N MET A 115 -5.84 7.15 5.96
CA MET A 115 -7.09 7.85 6.31
C MET A 115 -7.97 7.00 7.24
N HIS A 116 -8.05 5.71 6.98
CA HIS A 116 -8.88 4.78 7.76
C HIS A 116 -8.00 3.99 8.71
N ILE A 117 -8.14 4.24 10.01
CA ILE A 117 -7.36 3.60 11.07
C ILE A 117 -8.22 2.51 11.72
N PRO A 118 -7.81 1.24 11.64
CA PRO A 118 -8.53 0.13 12.27
C PRO A 118 -8.43 0.17 13.81
N GLN A 119 -9.40 -0.50 14.45
CA GLN A 119 -9.41 -0.78 15.87
C GLN A 119 -10.17 -2.09 16.08
N ASP A 120 -9.47 -3.18 15.84
CA ASP A 120 -9.98 -4.54 15.99
C ASP A 120 -9.05 -5.34 16.92
N PRO A 121 -9.48 -6.48 17.46
CA PRO A 121 -8.58 -7.36 18.20
C PRO A 121 -7.33 -7.69 17.37
N GLY A 122 -6.14 -7.40 17.93
CA GLY A 122 -4.85 -7.57 17.26
C GLY A 122 -4.47 -6.45 16.25
N PHE A 123 -5.32 -5.42 16.07
CA PHE A 123 -5.06 -4.24 15.23
C PHE A 123 -5.42 -2.96 16.01
N GLU A 124 -4.64 -2.66 17.06
CA GLU A 124 -4.83 -1.52 17.99
C GLU A 124 -4.27 -0.20 17.39
N GLU A 125 -4.49 0.06 16.11
CA GLU A 125 -3.83 1.17 15.41
C GLU A 125 -4.26 2.56 15.90
N LYS A 126 -5.49 2.71 16.40
CA LYS A 126 -5.95 4.02 16.91
C LYS A 126 -5.20 4.50 18.15
N PHE A 127 -4.50 3.61 18.86
CA PHE A 127 -3.63 4.00 19.96
C PHE A 127 -2.41 4.78 19.45
N TYR A 128 -1.90 4.41 18.28
CA TYR A 128 -0.67 4.94 17.73
C TYR A 128 -0.88 6.07 16.71
N PHE A 129 -1.88 5.96 15.84
CA PHE A 129 -1.95 6.78 14.64
C PHE A 129 -3.09 7.79 14.67
N THR A 130 -2.74 9.02 14.36
CA THR A 130 -3.69 10.06 13.96
C THR A 130 -4.16 9.77 12.53
N PRO A 131 -5.46 9.83 12.22
CA PRO A 131 -5.95 9.73 10.84
C PRO A 131 -5.27 10.72 9.90
N GLY A 132 -5.14 10.33 8.63
CA GLY A 132 -4.53 11.15 7.59
C GLY A 132 -5.27 12.47 7.37
N ASP A 133 -4.53 13.53 7.07
CA ASP A 133 -5.03 14.90 6.91
C ASP A 133 -4.60 15.57 5.59
N LEU A 134 -4.00 14.79 4.67
CA LEU A 134 -3.50 15.28 3.39
C LEU A 134 -4.44 14.99 2.21
N GLY A 135 -5.55 14.30 2.48
CA GLY A 135 -6.46 13.81 1.44
C GLY A 135 -5.85 12.69 0.60
N TYR A 136 -6.56 12.32 -0.44
CA TYR A 136 -6.14 11.29 -1.37
C TYR A 136 -5.23 11.88 -2.44
N LYS A 137 -4.15 11.16 -2.77
CA LYS A 137 -3.06 11.66 -3.62
C LYS A 137 -2.83 10.78 -4.84
N CYS A 138 -2.39 11.42 -5.91
CA CYS A 138 -1.78 10.78 -7.06
C CYS A 138 -0.43 11.46 -7.31
N PHE A 139 0.60 10.69 -7.60
CA PHE A 139 1.96 11.15 -7.85
C PHE A 139 2.32 10.86 -9.30
N GLU A 140 2.76 11.89 -10.01
CA GLU A 140 3.31 11.72 -11.35
C GLU A 140 4.74 11.24 -11.23
N THR A 141 5.04 10.07 -11.78
CA THR A 141 6.35 9.46 -11.78
C THR A 141 6.84 9.24 -13.20
N ARG A 142 8.13 8.97 -13.35
CA ARG A 142 8.73 8.64 -14.65
C ARG A 142 8.02 7.48 -15.38
N PHE A 143 7.37 6.56 -14.65
CA PHE A 143 6.82 5.31 -15.20
C PHE A 143 5.30 5.19 -15.09
N GLY A 144 4.59 6.25 -14.73
CA GLY A 144 3.13 6.28 -14.65
C GLY A 144 2.63 7.06 -13.44
N ARG A 145 1.31 7.25 -13.39
CA ARG A 145 0.64 7.97 -12.30
C ARG A 145 0.22 7.01 -11.20
N ILE A 146 0.79 7.20 -10.02
CA ILE A 146 0.67 6.29 -8.89
C ILE A 146 -0.19 6.89 -7.80
N GLY A 147 -1.24 6.17 -7.40
CA GLY A 147 -1.95 6.38 -6.14
C GLY A 147 -1.40 5.46 -5.06
N VAL A 148 -1.46 5.90 -3.81
CA VAL A 148 -1.10 5.06 -2.65
C VAL A 148 -2.18 5.16 -1.61
N LEU A 149 -2.62 4.01 -1.14
CA LEU A 149 -3.53 3.80 -0.02
C LEU A 149 -2.90 2.75 0.91
N ILE A 150 -3.28 2.73 2.19
CA ILE A 150 -2.61 1.83 3.14
C ILE A 150 -3.61 0.89 3.80
N CYS A 151 -3.40 -0.41 3.67
CA CYS A 151 -4.03 -1.51 4.41
C CYS A 151 -5.55 -1.33 4.57
N TRP A 152 -6.02 -0.83 5.73
CA TRP A 152 -7.46 -0.69 6.04
C TRP A 152 -8.23 0.17 5.04
N ASP A 153 -7.56 1.11 4.34
CA ASP A 153 -8.16 1.87 3.23
C ASP A 153 -8.72 0.97 2.12
N GLN A 154 -8.19 -0.26 2.00
CA GLN A 154 -8.60 -1.25 0.99
C GLN A 154 -10.08 -1.67 1.09
N TRP A 155 -10.70 -1.50 2.26
CA TRP A 155 -12.09 -1.86 2.48
C TRP A 155 -13.09 -0.77 2.04
N TYR A 156 -12.59 0.44 1.77
CA TYR A 156 -13.40 1.63 1.49
C TYR A 156 -13.37 2.00 0.00
N PRO A 157 -14.47 1.74 -0.75
CA PRO A 157 -14.56 2.08 -2.17
C PRO A 157 -14.31 3.57 -2.45
N GLU A 158 -14.67 4.44 -1.50
CA GLU A 158 -14.46 5.89 -1.59
C GLU A 158 -12.98 6.24 -1.67
N ALA A 159 -12.11 5.55 -0.92
CA ALA A 159 -10.68 5.77 -0.93
C ALA A 159 -10.09 5.48 -2.33
N ALA A 160 -10.41 4.31 -2.88
CA ALA A 160 -9.98 3.92 -4.23
C ALA A 160 -10.52 4.89 -5.29
N ARG A 161 -11.81 5.26 -5.20
CA ARG A 161 -12.46 6.19 -6.14
C ARG A 161 -11.82 7.57 -6.11
N LEU A 162 -11.62 8.15 -4.93
CA LEU A 162 -11.05 9.49 -4.79
C LEU A 162 -9.59 9.54 -5.25
N THR A 163 -8.82 8.48 -4.97
CA THR A 163 -7.45 8.34 -5.48
C THR A 163 -7.41 8.24 -7.00
N ALA A 164 -8.25 7.40 -7.59
CA ALA A 164 -8.33 7.22 -9.04
C ALA A 164 -8.80 8.50 -9.75
N MET A 165 -9.68 9.30 -9.13
CA MET A 165 -10.13 10.60 -9.63
C MET A 165 -9.00 11.65 -9.65
N GLN A 166 -7.92 11.49 -8.89
CA GLN A 166 -6.71 12.30 -9.01
C GLN A 166 -5.85 11.91 -10.23
N GLY A 167 -6.27 10.90 -10.98
CA GLY A 167 -5.61 10.46 -12.19
C GLY A 167 -4.78 9.18 -12.06
N ALA A 168 -4.85 8.47 -10.93
CA ALA A 168 -4.07 7.26 -10.73
C ALA A 168 -4.38 6.18 -11.78
N GLU A 169 -3.34 5.62 -12.36
CA GLU A 169 -3.35 4.48 -13.27
C GLU A 169 -3.05 3.18 -12.51
N ILE A 170 -2.24 3.30 -11.47
CA ILE A 170 -1.81 2.23 -10.60
C ILE A 170 -2.07 2.68 -9.17
N ILE A 171 -2.74 1.87 -8.35
CA ILE A 171 -2.92 2.13 -6.92
C ILE A 171 -2.24 1.02 -6.13
N PHE A 172 -1.26 1.39 -5.32
CA PHE A 172 -0.57 0.50 -4.40
C PHE A 172 -1.23 0.51 -3.03
N TYR A 173 -1.32 -0.67 -2.42
CA TYR A 173 -1.79 -0.90 -1.06
C TYR A 173 -0.72 -1.60 -0.24
N PRO A 174 0.27 -0.88 0.32
CA PRO A 174 1.08 -1.42 1.40
C PRO A 174 0.19 -1.92 2.54
N THR A 175 0.36 -3.17 2.93
CA THR A 175 -0.58 -3.88 3.81
C THR A 175 0.16 -4.74 4.84
N ALA A 176 -0.46 -4.89 6.01
CA ALA A 176 -0.12 -5.85 7.04
C ALA A 176 -1.42 -6.51 7.53
N ILE A 177 -1.88 -7.53 6.82
CA ILE A 177 -3.08 -8.28 7.16
C ILE A 177 -2.75 -9.77 7.29
N GLY A 178 -3.30 -10.42 8.31
CA GLY A 178 -2.99 -11.79 8.64
C GLY A 178 -4.12 -12.48 9.40
N TRP A 179 -3.90 -13.72 9.72
CA TRP A 179 -4.78 -14.55 10.52
C TRP A 179 -4.43 -14.40 12.00
N ILE A 180 -5.45 -14.20 12.81
CA ILE A 180 -5.35 -14.06 14.27
C ILE A 180 -5.92 -15.33 14.90
N PRO A 181 -5.22 -15.96 15.86
CA PRO A 181 -5.76 -17.12 16.57
C PRO A 181 -7.14 -16.87 17.17
N GLY A 182 -8.00 -17.87 17.09
CA GLY A 182 -9.41 -17.79 17.55
C GLY A 182 -10.40 -17.37 16.47
N GLU A 183 -9.93 -16.97 15.28
CA GLU A 183 -10.76 -16.60 14.13
C GLU A 183 -10.68 -17.60 12.97
N GLU A 184 -10.25 -18.85 13.21
CA GLU A 184 -9.94 -19.84 12.18
C GLU A 184 -11.13 -20.11 11.25
N ALA A 185 -12.35 -20.05 11.78
CA ALA A 185 -13.57 -20.22 10.98
C ALA A 185 -13.77 -19.10 9.92
N LEU A 186 -13.12 -17.95 10.12
CA LEU A 186 -13.25 -16.77 9.25
C LEU A 186 -12.08 -16.64 8.25
N TYR A 187 -10.99 -17.36 8.41
CA TYR A 187 -9.76 -17.17 7.63
C TYR A 187 -9.98 -17.18 6.12
N THR A 188 -10.68 -18.19 5.62
CA THR A 188 -10.96 -18.29 4.19
C THR A 188 -11.85 -17.15 3.70
N ALA A 189 -12.87 -16.77 4.48
CA ALA A 189 -13.80 -15.70 4.13
C ALA A 189 -13.12 -14.33 4.15
N GLN A 190 -12.29 -14.04 5.16
CA GLN A 190 -11.52 -12.80 5.27
C GLN A 190 -10.53 -12.64 4.11
N HIS A 191 -9.78 -13.69 3.80
CA HIS A 191 -8.84 -13.68 2.68
C HIS A 191 -9.57 -13.51 1.34
N CYS A 192 -10.68 -14.21 1.12
CA CYS A 192 -11.49 -14.06 -0.08
C CYS A 192 -12.07 -12.63 -0.20
N ALA A 193 -12.58 -12.06 0.88
CA ALA A 193 -13.10 -10.69 0.91
C ALA A 193 -12.01 -9.68 0.58
N TRP A 194 -10.80 -9.84 1.14
CA TRP A 194 -9.64 -8.99 0.90
C TRP A 194 -9.24 -8.92 -0.58
N GLU A 195 -9.15 -10.06 -1.25
CA GLU A 195 -8.86 -10.11 -2.69
C GLU A 195 -10.02 -9.54 -3.51
N THR A 196 -11.25 -9.93 -3.17
CA THR A 196 -12.47 -9.57 -3.93
C THR A 196 -12.69 -8.06 -3.95
N VAL A 197 -12.61 -7.38 -2.80
CA VAL A 197 -12.86 -5.94 -2.72
C VAL A 197 -11.85 -5.15 -3.54
N GLN A 198 -10.58 -5.52 -3.50
CA GLN A 198 -9.52 -4.84 -4.25
C GLN A 198 -9.63 -5.08 -5.76
N ARG A 199 -9.99 -6.29 -6.19
CA ARG A 199 -10.33 -6.58 -7.59
C ARG A 199 -11.53 -5.75 -8.05
N GLY A 200 -12.54 -5.58 -7.18
CA GLY A 200 -13.67 -4.70 -7.43
C GLY A 200 -13.24 -3.23 -7.62
N HIS A 201 -12.25 -2.75 -6.85
CA HIS A 201 -11.69 -1.41 -7.04
C HIS A 201 -11.00 -1.27 -8.40
N ALA A 202 -10.26 -2.28 -8.84
CA ALA A 202 -9.62 -2.27 -10.15
C ALA A 202 -10.64 -2.07 -11.27
N VAL A 203 -11.71 -2.88 -11.27
CA VAL A 203 -12.80 -2.78 -12.26
C VAL A 203 -13.52 -1.45 -12.18
N ALA A 204 -13.99 -1.08 -10.98
CA ALA A 204 -14.82 0.11 -10.80
C ALA A 204 -14.10 1.41 -11.17
N ASN A 205 -12.76 1.45 -11.08
CA ASN A 205 -11.95 2.62 -11.35
C ASN A 205 -11.13 2.52 -12.65
N GLY A 206 -11.19 1.38 -13.35
CA GLY A 206 -10.37 1.16 -14.53
C GLY A 206 -8.91 1.47 -14.26
N CYS A 207 -8.29 0.82 -13.26
CA CYS A 207 -6.90 1.01 -12.88
C CYS A 207 -6.28 -0.32 -12.44
N TYR A 208 -4.94 -0.38 -12.41
CA TYR A 208 -4.25 -1.51 -11.79
C TYR A 208 -4.30 -1.37 -10.27
N ILE A 209 -4.52 -2.47 -9.57
CA ILE A 209 -4.44 -2.56 -8.09
C ILE A 209 -3.29 -3.48 -7.72
N CYS A 210 -2.40 -2.99 -6.87
CA CYS A 210 -1.20 -3.67 -6.41
C CYS A 210 -1.25 -3.82 -4.89
N ALA A 211 -1.70 -4.97 -4.41
CA ALA A 211 -1.75 -5.29 -2.99
C ALA A 211 -0.40 -5.86 -2.53
N VAL A 212 0.26 -5.21 -1.59
CA VAL A 212 1.59 -5.57 -1.10
C VAL A 212 1.49 -5.94 0.37
N ASN A 213 1.32 -7.23 0.65
CA ASN A 213 1.15 -7.69 2.02
C ASN A 213 2.48 -8.21 2.60
N ARG A 214 2.65 -8.08 3.90
CA ARG A 214 3.73 -8.73 4.64
C ARG A 214 3.46 -10.23 4.76
N CYS A 215 4.50 -11.03 5.03
CA CYS A 215 4.39 -12.46 5.29
C CYS A 215 5.08 -12.82 6.61
N GLY A 216 4.94 -14.08 7.01
CA GLY A 216 5.61 -14.64 8.20
C GLY A 216 4.74 -14.58 9.47
N ILE A 217 5.37 -14.91 10.60
CA ILE A 217 4.71 -15.00 11.90
C ILE A 217 5.31 -13.95 12.83
N GLU A 218 4.46 -13.10 13.38
CA GLU A 218 4.85 -12.10 14.37
C GLU A 218 3.99 -12.29 15.64
N GLY A 219 4.59 -12.83 16.69
CA GLY A 219 3.86 -13.28 17.87
C GLY A 219 2.83 -14.35 17.51
N GLU A 220 1.55 -14.09 17.70
CA GLU A 220 0.47 -15.03 17.38
C GLU A 220 -0.15 -14.80 16.01
N THR A 221 0.13 -13.64 15.36
CA THR A 221 -0.42 -13.31 14.05
C THR A 221 0.36 -13.99 12.94
N THR A 222 -0.33 -14.66 12.04
CA THR A 222 0.24 -15.16 10.79
C THR A 222 -0.13 -14.27 9.63
N PHE A 223 0.81 -13.45 9.16
CA PHE A 223 0.65 -12.65 7.95
C PHE A 223 0.70 -13.57 6.73
N TRP A 224 -0.38 -13.61 5.95
CA TRP A 224 -0.53 -14.64 4.91
C TRP A 224 0.24 -14.35 3.63
N GLY A 225 0.79 -13.14 3.43
CA GLY A 225 1.40 -12.78 2.16
C GLY A 225 0.36 -12.65 1.07
N GLN A 226 0.47 -13.45 0.00
CA GLN A 226 -0.47 -13.45 -1.12
C GLN A 226 -0.60 -12.09 -1.82
N SER A 227 0.46 -11.28 -1.78
CA SER A 227 0.54 -10.05 -2.55
C SER A 227 0.12 -10.29 -3.99
N PHE A 228 -0.60 -9.38 -4.60
CA PHE A 228 -1.10 -9.59 -5.97
C PHE A 228 -1.20 -8.30 -6.76
N VAL A 229 -1.28 -8.46 -8.08
CA VAL A 229 -1.59 -7.41 -9.03
C VAL A 229 -2.89 -7.79 -9.74
N ALA A 230 -3.88 -6.91 -9.70
CA ALA A 230 -5.10 -7.03 -10.49
C ALA A 230 -5.11 -5.99 -11.61
N ASP A 231 -5.51 -6.39 -12.82
CA ASP A 231 -5.72 -5.48 -13.94
C ASP A 231 -7.06 -4.75 -13.83
N TYR A 232 -7.28 -3.81 -14.74
CA TYR A 232 -8.50 -2.99 -14.82
C TYR A 232 -9.78 -3.77 -15.17
N CYS A 233 -9.67 -5.07 -15.49
CA CYS A 233 -10.79 -6.01 -15.60
C CYS A 233 -10.97 -6.86 -14.34
N GLY A 234 -10.15 -6.64 -13.29
CA GLY A 234 -10.18 -7.39 -12.05
C GLY A 234 -9.57 -8.78 -12.15
N GLN A 235 -8.80 -9.08 -13.22
CA GLN A 235 -8.08 -10.32 -13.34
C GLN A 235 -6.79 -10.26 -12.55
N ILE A 236 -6.46 -11.34 -11.84
CA ILE A 236 -5.16 -11.46 -11.18
C ILE A 236 -4.11 -11.76 -12.23
N VAL A 237 -3.23 -10.80 -12.49
CA VAL A 237 -2.12 -10.96 -13.47
C VAL A 237 -0.85 -11.52 -12.84
N ALA A 238 -0.68 -11.34 -11.53
CA ALA A 238 0.40 -11.94 -10.75
C ALA A 238 -0.03 -12.10 -9.29
N LYS A 239 0.41 -13.17 -8.62
CA LYS A 239 0.10 -13.45 -7.22
C LYS A 239 1.25 -14.20 -6.55
N ALA A 240 1.66 -13.72 -5.37
CA ALA A 240 2.70 -14.32 -4.54
C ALA A 240 2.17 -15.54 -3.75
N PRO A 241 3.04 -16.46 -3.32
CA PRO A 241 2.67 -17.59 -2.48
C PRO A 241 2.25 -17.14 -1.08
N ILE A 242 1.62 -18.07 -0.34
CA ILE A 242 1.27 -17.91 1.07
C ILE A 242 2.55 -18.01 1.92
N LYS A 243 2.75 -17.06 2.86
CA LYS A 243 3.78 -17.09 3.93
C LYS A 243 5.24 -17.11 3.46
N GLU A 244 5.51 -16.94 2.20
CA GLU A 244 6.88 -17.01 1.67
C GLU A 244 7.40 -15.63 1.28
N ARG A 245 8.65 -15.32 1.59
CA ARG A 245 9.33 -14.15 1.06
C ARG A 245 9.33 -14.22 -0.47
N THR A 246 8.86 -13.19 -1.12
CA THR A 246 8.74 -13.16 -2.58
C THR A 246 8.87 -11.72 -3.08
N ILE A 247 9.63 -11.52 -4.15
CA ILE A 247 9.53 -10.32 -4.97
C ILE A 247 8.64 -10.66 -6.15
N LEU A 248 7.41 -10.16 -6.14
CA LEU A 248 6.42 -10.43 -7.16
C LEU A 248 6.54 -9.40 -8.28
N TYR A 249 6.77 -9.86 -9.50
CA TYR A 249 6.87 -9.01 -10.68
C TYR A 249 5.61 -9.04 -11.53
N ALA A 250 5.28 -7.90 -12.16
CA ALA A 250 4.24 -7.81 -13.18
C ALA A 250 4.60 -6.72 -14.19
N ASP A 251 4.27 -6.95 -15.46
CA ASP A 251 4.33 -5.94 -16.53
C ASP A 251 2.95 -5.31 -16.69
N LEU A 252 2.87 -3.95 -16.73
CA LEU A 252 1.61 -3.22 -16.81
C LEU A 252 1.47 -2.52 -18.15
N ASP A 253 0.40 -2.80 -18.88
CA ASP A 253 0.09 -2.12 -20.13
C ASP A 253 -0.78 -0.88 -19.90
N LEU A 254 -0.13 0.28 -19.70
CA LEU A 254 -0.84 1.54 -19.46
C LEU A 254 -1.53 2.08 -20.74
N ASN A 255 -1.09 1.66 -21.92
CA ASN A 255 -1.76 2.03 -23.16
C ASN A 255 -3.08 1.27 -23.31
N ALA A 256 -3.07 -0.03 -23.04
CA ALA A 256 -4.31 -0.83 -23.01
C ALA A 256 -5.28 -0.36 -21.92
N LEU A 257 -4.78 0.13 -20.79
CA LEU A 257 -5.59 0.77 -19.77
C LEU A 257 -6.31 2.01 -20.28
N GLU A 258 -5.61 2.88 -20.99
CA GLU A 258 -6.21 4.10 -21.58
C GLU A 258 -7.31 3.74 -22.61
N ASP A 259 -7.05 2.75 -23.46
CA ASP A 259 -8.05 2.27 -24.43
C ASP A 259 -9.26 1.66 -23.71
N HIS A 260 -9.05 0.91 -22.64
CA HIS A 260 -10.13 0.38 -21.80
C HIS A 260 -11.02 1.49 -21.22
N ARG A 261 -10.41 2.55 -20.67
CA ARG A 261 -11.12 3.72 -20.11
C ARG A 261 -11.96 4.48 -21.17
N ARG A 262 -11.55 4.43 -22.43
CA ARG A 262 -12.34 5.00 -23.54
C ARG A 262 -13.55 4.17 -23.88
N ILE A 263 -13.43 2.84 -23.84
CA ILE A 263 -14.51 1.88 -24.16
C ILE A 263 -15.49 1.73 -23.00
N TRP A 264 -14.97 1.66 -21.76
CA TRP A 264 -15.75 1.62 -20.52
C TRP A 264 -15.54 2.91 -19.72
N PRO A 265 -16.23 3.99 -20.08
CA PRO A 265 -15.91 5.33 -19.59
C PRO A 265 -16.60 5.61 -18.25
N PHE A 266 -16.32 4.81 -17.22
CA PHE A 266 -16.95 4.90 -15.91
C PHE A 266 -16.84 6.28 -15.27
N PHE A 267 -15.72 7.00 -15.46
CA PHE A 267 -15.55 8.36 -14.93
C PHE A 267 -16.43 9.38 -15.64
N ARG A 268 -16.57 9.29 -16.97
CA ARG A 268 -17.44 10.18 -17.77
C ARG A 268 -18.90 10.02 -17.39
N ASP A 269 -19.34 8.77 -17.17
CA ASP A 269 -20.74 8.41 -17.01
C ASP A 269 -21.20 8.46 -15.54
N ARG A 270 -20.36 8.98 -14.62
CA ARG A 270 -20.73 9.19 -13.22
C ARG A 270 -21.89 10.17 -13.07
N ARG A 271 -22.87 9.80 -12.28
CA ARG A 271 -24.04 10.63 -11.96
C ARG A 271 -23.75 11.47 -10.69
N ILE A 272 -22.81 12.41 -10.81
CA ILE A 272 -22.35 13.24 -9.68
C ILE A 272 -23.48 14.05 -9.04
N ASP A 273 -24.54 14.33 -9.79
CA ASP A 273 -25.78 14.96 -9.34
C ASP A 273 -26.56 14.13 -8.28
N SER A 274 -26.32 12.81 -8.23
CA SER A 274 -27.03 11.87 -7.35
C SER A 274 -26.21 11.36 -6.15
N TYR A 275 -24.93 11.79 -6.00
CA TYR A 275 -24.01 11.22 -5.00
C TYR A 275 -23.91 12.01 -3.70
N SER A 276 -24.73 13.06 -3.49
CA SER A 276 -24.64 13.90 -2.28
C SER A 276 -24.80 13.12 -0.97
N GLY A 277 -25.52 12.01 -0.99
CA GLY A 277 -25.72 11.15 0.18
C GLY A 277 -24.47 10.43 0.68
N ILE A 278 -23.41 10.28 -0.16
CA ILE A 278 -22.21 9.54 0.22
C ILE A 278 -21.39 10.23 1.33
N THR A 279 -21.60 11.52 1.55
CA THR A 279 -20.97 12.29 2.63
C THR A 279 -21.69 12.17 3.97
N GLN A 280 -22.79 11.46 4.03
CA GLN A 280 -23.53 11.16 5.25
C GLN A 280 -23.10 9.81 5.80
N ARG A 281 -22.97 9.71 7.14
CA ARG A 281 -22.63 8.44 7.79
C ARG A 281 -23.72 7.37 7.61
N TRP A 282 -24.96 7.79 7.52
CA TRP A 282 -26.14 6.94 7.34
C TRP A 282 -27.22 7.70 6.59
N GLY A 283 -27.86 7.08 5.61
CA GLY A 283 -29.02 7.64 4.92
C GLY A 283 -30.26 7.67 5.85
N LYS A 284 -31.18 8.64 5.63
CA LYS A 284 -32.47 8.69 6.33
C LYS A 284 -33.43 7.69 5.73
#